data_a8068c6e410952a9a69fdf5d28f5b076
#
_entry.id   a8068c6e410952a9a69fdf5d28f5b076
#
_cell.length_a   1.000
_cell.length_b   1.000
_cell.length_c   1.000
_cell.angle_alpha   90.00
_cell.angle_beta   90.00
_cell.angle_gamma   90.00
#
_symmetry.space_group_name_H-M   'P 1'
#
loop_
_entity.id
_entity.type
_entity.pdbx_description
1 polymer ?
#
loop_
_entity_poly.entity_id
_entity_poly.type
_entity_poly.pdbx_seq_one_letter_code
_entity_poly.pdbx_strand_id
1 'polypeptide(L)'
;MSMHTVAVMGLGVRGKIHLHGLLENPDYYKVVGLCDIDEPKMKAVAEEYHLDDVPLFTDAEEMLKETRPEIFVFVTYPDLRLSVIQLAVKYGVKGISFEKPMAESLQEAKKIVKLCHDNGIKAVVRSEERRVGKECTTV
;
A
#
# COMPACT_ATOMS: atom_id res chain seq x y z
N MET A 1 -18.35 -10.38 9.99
CA MET A 1 -17.23 -10.27 9.06
C MET A 1 -16.71 -8.85 9.06
N SER A 2 -15.44 -8.69 9.34
CA SER A 2 -14.90 -7.34 9.44
C SER A 2 -14.32 -6.90 8.09
N MET A 3 -14.55 -5.62 7.79
CA MET A 3 -14.05 -5.00 6.58
C MET A 3 -12.79 -4.21 6.94
N HIS A 4 -11.74 -4.40 6.16
CA HIS A 4 -10.48 -3.71 6.41
C HIS A 4 -10.41 -2.42 5.61
N THR A 5 -10.00 -1.35 6.26
CA THR A 5 -9.78 -0.08 5.56
C THR A 5 -8.40 -0.09 4.93
N VAL A 6 -8.31 0.38 3.69
CA VAL A 6 -7.08 0.30 2.90
C VAL A 6 -6.79 1.64 2.25
N ALA A 7 -5.55 2.10 2.38
CA ALA A 7 -5.07 3.25 1.64
C ALA A 7 -4.06 2.77 0.60
N VAL A 8 -4.08 3.38 -0.58
CA VAL A 8 -3.22 2.97 -1.69
C VAL A 8 -2.35 4.14 -2.13
N MET A 9 -1.04 3.91 -2.21
CA MET A 9 -0.08 4.91 -2.68
C MET A 9 0.61 4.41 -3.93
N GLY A 10 0.69 5.27 -4.94
CA GLY A 10 1.30 4.92 -6.21
C GLY A 10 0.27 4.32 -7.15
N LEU A 11 -0.12 5.09 -8.18
CA LEU A 11 -1.21 4.70 -9.07
C LEU A 11 -0.77 4.52 -10.51
N GLY A 12 0.49 4.10 -10.70
CA GLY A 12 0.96 3.65 -12.00
C GLY A 12 0.38 2.28 -12.31
N VAL A 13 0.98 1.59 -13.27
CA VAL A 13 0.44 0.30 -13.73
C VAL A 13 0.26 -0.69 -12.59
N ARG A 14 1.29 -0.84 -11.75
CA ARG A 14 1.23 -1.80 -10.65
C ARG A 14 0.23 -1.39 -9.58
N GLY A 15 0.21 -0.10 -9.26
CA GLY A 15 -0.73 0.40 -8.26
C GLY A 15 -2.16 0.22 -8.69
N LYS A 16 -2.45 0.41 -9.97
CA LYS A 16 -3.80 0.20 -10.48
C LYS A 16 -4.21 -1.28 -10.40
N ILE A 17 -3.26 -2.19 -10.63
CA ILE A 17 -3.54 -3.62 -10.51
C ILE A 17 -3.94 -3.95 -9.08
N HIS A 18 -3.21 -3.43 -8.09
CA HIS A 18 -3.55 -3.65 -6.69
C HIS A 18 -4.89 -3.04 -6.33
N LEU A 19 -5.12 -1.81 -6.79
CA LEU A 19 -6.40 -1.13 -6.54
C LEU A 19 -7.56 -1.92 -7.12
N HIS A 20 -7.42 -2.39 -8.35
CA HIS A 20 -8.45 -3.18 -9.00
C HIS A 20 -8.79 -4.43 -8.17
N GLY A 21 -7.75 -5.13 -7.70
CA GLY A 21 -7.96 -6.32 -6.89
C GLY A 21 -8.70 -6.04 -5.58
N LEU A 22 -8.39 -4.91 -4.95
CA LEU A 22 -9.08 -4.51 -3.72
C LEU A 22 -10.55 -4.20 -4.00
N LEU A 23 -10.82 -3.53 -5.11
CA LEU A 23 -12.19 -3.14 -5.45
C LEU A 23 -13.04 -4.33 -5.89
N GLU A 24 -12.42 -5.41 -6.33
CA GLU A 24 -13.14 -6.63 -6.65
C GLU A 24 -13.59 -7.40 -5.43
N ASN A 25 -13.13 -6.99 -4.25
CA ASN A 25 -13.46 -7.67 -2.99
C ASN A 25 -14.07 -6.69 -1.99
N PRO A 26 -15.20 -6.06 -2.35
CA PRO A 26 -15.77 -4.99 -1.50
C PRO A 26 -16.28 -5.47 -0.16
N ASP A 27 -16.48 -6.77 0.00
CA ASP A 27 -16.91 -7.33 1.29
C ASP A 27 -15.77 -7.37 2.30
N TYR A 28 -14.52 -7.30 1.83
CA TYR A 28 -13.35 -7.41 2.70
C TYR A 28 -12.57 -6.12 2.81
N TYR A 29 -12.63 -5.26 1.77
CA TYR A 29 -11.78 -4.07 1.71
C TYR A 29 -12.59 -2.84 1.38
N LYS A 30 -12.29 -1.77 2.10
CA LYS A 30 -12.83 -0.45 1.79
C LYS A 30 -11.66 0.49 1.55
N VAL A 31 -11.54 1.01 0.33
CA VAL A 31 -10.50 1.96 0.01
C VAL A 31 -10.86 3.31 0.61
N VAL A 32 -10.01 3.82 1.50
CA VAL A 32 -10.30 5.06 2.22
C VAL A 32 -9.41 6.23 1.81
N GLY A 33 -8.42 5.99 0.96
CA GLY A 33 -7.57 7.08 0.47
C GLY A 33 -6.70 6.61 -0.68
N LEU A 34 -6.41 7.53 -1.59
CA LEU A 34 -5.48 7.31 -2.70
C LEU A 34 -4.40 8.38 -2.63
N CYS A 35 -3.18 8.00 -2.99
CA CYS A 35 -2.06 8.92 -2.97
C CYS A 35 -1.17 8.73 -4.19
N ASP A 36 -0.81 9.84 -4.83
CA ASP A 36 0.17 9.84 -5.91
C ASP A 36 0.68 11.26 -6.06
N ILE A 37 1.97 11.41 -6.38
CA ILE A 37 2.53 12.73 -6.60
C ILE A 37 2.02 13.35 -7.90
N ASP A 38 1.55 12.52 -8.82
CA ASP A 38 0.98 12.97 -10.09
C ASP A 38 -0.53 13.14 -9.91
N GLU A 39 -0.94 14.36 -9.57
CA GLU A 39 -2.33 14.65 -9.26
C GLU A 39 -3.28 14.40 -10.44
N PRO A 40 -2.97 14.83 -11.68
CA PRO A 40 -3.84 14.51 -12.81
C PRO A 40 -4.03 13.01 -13.02
N LYS A 41 -2.98 12.21 -12.87
CA LYS A 41 -3.07 10.77 -13.00
C LYS A 41 -3.95 10.19 -11.91
N MET A 42 -3.80 10.67 -10.68
CA MET A 42 -4.59 10.21 -9.55
C MET A 42 -6.07 10.50 -9.77
N LYS A 43 -6.40 11.69 -10.25
CA LYS A 43 -7.77 12.05 -10.54
C LYS A 43 -8.36 11.18 -11.64
N ALA A 44 -7.56 10.87 -12.66
CA ALA A 44 -8.02 10.00 -13.75
C ALA A 44 -8.33 8.60 -13.24
N VAL A 45 -7.50 8.08 -12.34
CA VAL A 45 -7.73 6.75 -11.76
C VAL A 45 -8.99 6.76 -10.91
N ALA A 46 -9.18 7.78 -10.09
CA ALA A 46 -10.37 7.89 -9.26
C ALA A 46 -11.63 7.92 -10.12
N GLU A 47 -11.58 8.64 -11.24
CA GLU A 47 -12.71 8.72 -12.15
C GLU A 47 -12.95 7.38 -12.85
N GLU A 48 -11.89 6.73 -13.28
CA GLU A 48 -11.98 5.44 -13.96
C GLU A 48 -12.68 4.38 -13.09
N TYR A 49 -12.40 4.38 -11.79
CA TYR A 49 -12.96 3.40 -10.86
C TYR A 49 -14.14 3.92 -10.05
N HIS A 50 -14.65 5.10 -10.40
CA HIS A 50 -15.83 5.69 -9.74
C HIS A 50 -15.63 5.87 -8.23
N LEU A 51 -14.48 6.42 -7.86
CA LEU A 51 -14.11 6.63 -6.46
C LEU A 51 -14.26 8.09 -6.06
N ASP A 52 -15.40 8.71 -6.41
CA ASP A 52 -15.62 10.13 -6.21
C ASP A 52 -15.59 10.55 -4.74
N ASP A 53 -15.96 9.65 -3.85
CA ASP A 53 -16.01 9.93 -2.41
C ASP A 53 -14.75 9.50 -1.66
N VAL A 54 -13.74 9.02 -2.38
CA VAL A 54 -12.46 8.66 -1.76
C VAL A 54 -11.53 9.86 -1.81
N PRO A 55 -11.00 10.33 -0.66
CA PRO A 55 -10.09 11.48 -0.68
C PRO A 55 -8.79 11.18 -1.37
N LEU A 56 -8.26 12.18 -2.05
CA LEU A 56 -7.03 12.09 -2.81
C LEU A 56 -5.93 12.92 -2.14
N PHE A 57 -4.73 12.37 -2.09
CA PHE A 57 -3.61 13.02 -1.43
C PHE A 57 -2.37 12.98 -2.32
N THR A 58 -1.55 14.01 -2.24
CA THR A 58 -0.25 14.01 -2.89
C THR A 58 0.88 13.73 -1.91
N ASP A 59 0.56 13.62 -0.63
CA ASP A 59 1.53 13.33 0.42
C ASP A 59 1.06 12.11 1.23
N ALA A 60 1.91 11.09 1.30
CA ALA A 60 1.56 9.85 1.98
C ALA A 60 1.35 10.05 3.47
N GLU A 61 2.15 10.89 4.10
CA GLU A 61 2.00 11.12 5.53
C GLU A 61 0.66 11.75 5.85
N GLU A 62 0.26 12.73 5.04
CA GLU A 62 -1.04 13.36 5.23
C GLU A 62 -2.17 12.35 5.07
N MET A 63 -2.07 11.50 4.06
CA MET A 63 -3.08 10.46 3.85
C MET A 63 -3.20 9.53 5.05
N LEU A 64 -2.08 9.04 5.55
CA LEU A 64 -2.10 8.11 6.68
C LEU A 64 -2.61 8.78 7.95
N LYS A 65 -2.29 10.05 8.12
CA LYS A 65 -2.75 10.82 9.28
C LYS A 65 -4.26 11.02 9.24
N GLU A 66 -4.79 11.35 8.06
CA GLU A 66 -6.22 11.66 7.92
C GLU A 66 -7.10 10.42 7.87
N THR A 67 -6.63 9.36 7.22
CA THR A 67 -7.47 8.17 7.00
C THR A 67 -7.26 7.07 8.01
N ARG A 68 -6.08 7.01 8.64
CA ARG A 68 -5.75 5.97 9.63
C ARG A 68 -6.15 4.58 9.17
N PRO A 69 -5.66 4.10 8.01
CA PRO A 69 -6.09 2.83 7.47
C PRO A 69 -5.51 1.66 8.26
N GLU A 70 -6.19 0.52 8.22
CA GLU A 70 -5.65 -0.71 8.77
C GLU A 70 -4.54 -1.26 7.90
N ILE A 71 -4.72 -1.16 6.57
CA ILE A 71 -3.80 -1.72 5.59
C ILE A 71 -3.30 -0.60 4.67
N PHE A 72 -2.02 -0.63 4.38
CA PHE A 72 -1.40 0.33 3.48
C PHE A 72 -0.74 -0.42 2.34
N VAL A 73 -1.25 -0.23 1.13
CA VAL A 73 -0.70 -0.82 -0.09
C VAL A 73 0.06 0.28 -0.81
N PHE A 74 1.34 0.06 -1.05
CA PHE A 74 2.13 1.09 -1.71
C PHE A 74 3.04 0.49 -2.79
N VAL A 75 3.18 1.24 -3.88
CA VAL A 75 4.08 0.91 -4.97
C VAL A 75 5.00 2.11 -5.12
N THR A 76 6.25 1.93 -4.77
CA THR A 76 7.22 3.02 -4.80
C THR A 76 8.60 2.46 -5.12
N TYR A 77 9.54 3.35 -5.34
CA TYR A 77 10.91 2.93 -5.62
C TYR A 77 11.53 2.29 -4.39
N PRO A 78 12.40 1.29 -4.58
CA PRO A 78 12.99 0.58 -3.44
C PRO A 78 13.70 1.47 -2.43
N ASP A 79 14.31 2.56 -2.88
CA ASP A 79 15.04 3.46 -2.00
C ASP A 79 14.14 4.25 -1.07
N LEU A 80 12.83 4.27 -1.33
CA LEU A 80 11.87 4.97 -0.47
C LEU A 80 11.12 4.04 0.46
N ARG A 81 11.30 2.74 0.32
CA ARG A 81 10.48 1.77 1.06
C ARG A 81 10.62 1.88 2.56
N LEU A 82 11.85 1.97 3.04
CA LEU A 82 12.06 2.05 4.48
C LEU A 82 11.36 3.27 5.07
N SER A 83 11.49 4.43 4.44
CA SER A 83 10.86 5.64 4.94
C SER A 83 9.34 5.55 4.91
N VAL A 84 8.79 4.92 3.87
CA VAL A 84 7.33 4.74 3.77
C VAL A 84 6.84 3.79 4.85
N ILE A 85 7.59 2.72 5.12
CA ILE A 85 7.21 1.78 6.17
C ILE A 85 7.30 2.44 7.55
N GLN A 86 8.27 3.33 7.74
CA GLN A 86 8.36 4.09 8.99
C GLN A 86 7.14 4.98 9.19
N LEU A 87 6.59 5.54 8.11
CA LEU A 87 5.34 6.29 8.21
C LEU A 87 4.18 5.39 8.61
N ALA A 88 4.12 4.19 8.05
CA ALA A 88 3.08 3.23 8.41
C ALA A 88 3.13 2.90 9.90
N VAL A 89 4.33 2.71 10.44
CA VAL A 89 4.52 2.46 11.86
C VAL A 89 4.01 3.65 12.68
N LYS A 90 4.38 4.85 12.25
CA LYS A 90 4.03 6.07 12.98
C LYS A 90 2.51 6.23 13.12
N TYR A 91 1.75 5.84 12.12
CA TYR A 91 0.31 6.03 12.11
C TYR A 91 -0.49 4.78 12.42
N GLY A 92 0.16 3.75 12.93
CA GLY A 92 -0.53 2.60 13.47
C GLY A 92 -1.11 1.63 12.44
N VAL A 93 -0.56 1.60 11.25
CA VAL A 93 -0.98 0.65 10.22
C VAL A 93 -0.69 -0.77 10.69
N LYS A 94 -1.62 -1.69 10.49
CA LYS A 94 -1.47 -3.09 10.93
C LYS A 94 -0.94 -4.01 9.85
N GLY A 95 -1.16 -3.69 8.59
CA GLY A 95 -0.66 -4.50 7.49
C GLY A 95 -0.15 -3.65 6.36
N ILE A 96 0.90 -4.10 5.70
CA ILE A 96 1.44 -3.41 4.53
C ILE A 96 1.62 -4.40 3.40
N SER A 97 1.49 -3.92 2.17
CA SER A 97 1.71 -4.73 0.99
C SER A 97 2.49 -3.90 -0.03
N PHE A 98 3.53 -4.47 -0.58
CA PHE A 98 4.35 -3.77 -1.56
C PHE A 98 5.02 -4.75 -2.51
N GLU A 99 5.53 -4.24 -3.63
CA GLU A 99 6.16 -5.06 -4.66
C GLU A 99 7.61 -5.36 -4.30
N LYS A 100 8.12 -6.49 -4.81
CA LYS A 100 9.54 -6.79 -4.68
C LYS A 100 10.34 -5.89 -5.64
N PRO A 101 11.62 -5.67 -5.41
CA PRO A 101 12.38 -6.26 -4.30
C PRO A 101 12.02 -5.60 -2.98
N MET A 102 12.12 -6.38 -1.90
CA MET A 102 11.80 -5.87 -0.57
C MET A 102 12.66 -4.66 -0.22
N ALA A 103 13.92 -4.69 -0.61
CA ALA A 103 14.87 -3.64 -0.29
C ALA A 103 16.03 -3.69 -1.27
N GLU A 104 16.85 -2.66 -1.26
CA GLU A 104 18.02 -2.58 -2.15
C GLU A 104 19.21 -3.33 -1.59
N SER A 105 19.21 -3.65 -0.30
CA SER A 105 20.30 -4.38 0.32
C SER A 105 19.76 -5.32 1.39
N LEU A 106 20.59 -6.30 1.75
CA LEU A 106 20.23 -7.22 2.81
C LEU A 106 20.08 -6.50 4.15
N GLN A 107 20.93 -5.50 4.40
CA GLN A 107 20.83 -4.72 5.63
C GLN A 107 19.51 -3.98 5.73
N GLU A 108 19.07 -3.38 4.63
CA GLU A 108 17.80 -2.68 4.61
C GLU A 108 16.64 -3.66 4.79
N ALA A 109 16.73 -4.83 4.15
CA ALA A 109 15.69 -5.85 4.30
C ALA A 109 15.57 -6.28 5.75
N LYS A 110 16.68 -6.45 6.44
CA LYS A 110 16.66 -6.80 7.85
C LYS A 110 16.04 -5.72 8.71
N LYS A 111 16.31 -4.47 8.40
CA LYS A 111 15.69 -3.34 9.12
C LYS A 111 14.19 -3.34 8.93
N ILE A 112 13.73 -3.60 7.71
CA ILE A 112 12.30 -3.63 7.42
C ILE A 112 11.62 -4.76 8.21
N VAL A 113 12.20 -5.96 8.18
CA VAL A 113 11.64 -7.10 8.89
C VAL A 113 11.57 -6.81 10.40
N LYS A 114 12.64 -6.28 10.96
CA LYS A 114 12.67 -5.95 12.38
C LYS A 114 11.66 -4.88 12.74
N LEU A 115 11.55 -3.85 11.92
CA LEU A 115 10.60 -2.75 12.15
C LEU A 115 9.17 -3.28 12.16
N CYS A 116 8.84 -4.12 11.20
CA CYS A 116 7.49 -4.69 11.13
C CYS A 116 7.22 -5.63 12.30
N HIS A 117 8.18 -6.48 12.63
CA HIS A 117 8.03 -7.43 13.73
C HIS A 117 7.85 -6.69 15.06
N ASP A 118 8.69 -5.69 15.33
CA ASP A 118 8.67 -4.97 16.60
C ASP A 118 7.37 -4.17 16.78
N ASN A 119 6.69 -3.84 15.70
CA ASN A 119 5.48 -3.04 15.75
C ASN A 119 4.21 -3.82 15.41
N GLY A 120 4.31 -5.12 15.29
CA GLY A 120 3.16 -5.97 15.04
C GLY A 120 2.55 -5.77 13.66
N ILE A 121 3.32 -5.33 12.69
CA ILE A 121 2.84 -5.11 11.33
C ILE A 121 3.06 -6.36 10.50
N LYS A 122 2.01 -6.80 9.83
CA LYS A 122 2.11 -7.92 8.90
C LYS A 122 2.45 -7.38 7.53
N ALA A 123 3.56 -7.82 6.97
CA ALA A 123 4.02 -7.32 5.68
C ALA A 123 3.94 -8.42 4.63
N VAL A 124 3.44 -8.07 3.45
CA VAL A 124 3.35 -8.96 2.30
C VAL A 124 4.11 -8.33 1.16
N VAL A 125 5.10 -9.05 0.65
CA VAL A 125 5.88 -8.59 -0.50
C VAL A 125 5.36 -9.30 -1.73
N ARG A 126 4.89 -8.53 -2.70
CA ARG A 126 4.29 -9.09 -3.89
C ARG A 126 5.29 -9.28 -5.02
N SER A 127 5.14 -10.39 -5.72
CA SER A 127 5.94 -10.70 -6.88
C SER A 127 5.23 -10.20 -8.13
N GLU A 128 6.01 -9.84 -9.15
CA GLU A 128 5.44 -9.48 -10.45
C GLU A 128 4.87 -10.69 -11.17
N GLU A 129 5.40 -11.87 -10.88
CA GLU A 129 4.93 -13.08 -11.52
C GLU A 129 3.67 -13.57 -10.87
N ARG A 130 2.61 -13.57 -11.61
CA ARG A 130 1.30 -13.94 -11.12
C ARG A 130 0.92 -15.30 -11.67
N ARG A 131 1.45 -16.32 -11.04
CA ARG A 131 1.16 -17.66 -11.46
C ARG A 131 0.57 -18.44 -10.35
N VAL A 132 -0.52 -19.09 -10.57
CA VAL A 132 -1.20 -20.00 -9.65
C VAL A 132 -1.37 -19.42 -8.26
N GLY A 133 -1.55 -18.14 -8.18
CA GLY A 133 -1.82 -17.48 -6.92
C GLY A 133 -0.69 -17.43 -5.92
N LYS A 134 0.52 -17.65 -6.39
CA LYS A 134 1.68 -17.66 -5.50
C LYS A 134 2.57 -16.45 -5.68
N GLU A 135 1.98 -15.29 -5.71
CA GLU A 135 2.73 -14.07 -5.96
C GLU A 135 3.10 -13.29 -4.71
N CYS A 136 2.87 -13.85 -3.52
CA CYS A 136 3.15 -13.15 -2.28
C CYS A 136 4.10 -13.90 -1.40
N THR A 137 4.97 -13.14 -0.71
CA THR A 137 5.80 -13.66 0.36
C THR A 137 5.50 -12.85 1.61
N THR A 138 5.17 -13.53 2.70
CA THR A 138 4.87 -12.88 3.97
C THR A 138 6.14 -12.75 4.80
N VAL A 139 6.39 -11.59 5.37
CA VAL A 139 7.55 -11.35 6.24
C VAL A 139 7.11 -11.14 7.67
#